data_6b115da6ed2954a461efd62c2e88861e
#
_entry.id   6b115da6ed2954a461efd62c2e88861e
#
_cell.length_a   1.000
_cell.length_b   1.000
_cell.length_c   1.000
_cell.angle_alpha   90.00
_cell.angle_beta   90.00
_cell.angle_gamma   90.00
#
_symmetry.space_group_name_H-M   'P 1'
#
loop_
_entity.id
_entity.type
_entity.pdbx_description
1 polymer ?
#
loop_
_entity_poly.entity_id
_entity_poly.type
_entity_poly.pdbx_seq_one_letter_code
_entity_poly.pdbx_strand_id
1 'polypeptide(L)'
;MADQGLPRRFARIDRLPPYVFNITAELKMAARRRGEDIIDLSMGNPDGPTPPHIVEKMVTVAQREDTHGYSTSKGIPRLRRAISRWYKDRYEVDIDPESEAIVTIGSKEG
;
A
#
# COMPACT_ATOMS: atom_id res chain seq x y z
N MET A 1 -13.26 22.91 38.28
CA MET A 1 -12.23 23.05 37.24
C MET A 1 -12.94 22.91 35.90
N ALA A 2 -13.04 24.00 35.13
CA ALA A 2 -13.70 23.98 33.84
C ALA A 2 -12.83 23.13 32.87
N ASP A 3 -13.46 22.15 32.26
CA ASP A 3 -12.90 21.37 31.15
C ASP A 3 -12.58 22.36 29.99
N GLN A 4 -11.32 22.76 29.87
CA GLN A 4 -10.84 23.49 28.72
C GLN A 4 -10.66 22.45 27.59
N GLY A 5 -11.80 22.00 27.03
CA GLY A 5 -11.83 21.09 25.92
C GLY A 5 -10.91 21.57 24.81
N LEU A 6 -10.07 20.68 24.30
CA LEU A 6 -9.24 20.91 23.10
C LEU A 6 -10.12 21.50 21.99
N PRO A 7 -9.63 22.46 21.21
CA PRO A 7 -10.40 23.05 20.12
C PRO A 7 -10.88 21.94 19.18
N ARG A 8 -12.19 21.85 18.96
CA ARG A 8 -12.81 20.82 18.09
C ARG A 8 -12.43 20.99 16.60
N ARG A 9 -11.80 22.09 16.25
CA ARG A 9 -11.37 22.42 14.88
C ARG A 9 -9.95 22.97 14.89
N PHE A 10 -9.16 22.49 13.94
CA PHE A 10 -7.78 22.93 13.74
C PHE A 10 -7.66 23.68 12.42
N ALA A 11 -7.32 24.96 12.48
CA ALA A 11 -7.24 25.85 11.32
C ALA A 11 -6.32 25.34 10.18
N ARG A 12 -5.33 24.50 10.50
CA ARG A 12 -4.48 23.86 9.49
C ARG A 12 -5.24 22.79 8.70
N ILE A 13 -6.08 22.03 9.37
CA ILE A 13 -6.92 20.99 8.75
C ILE A 13 -8.02 21.63 7.92
N ASP A 14 -8.66 22.70 8.46
CA ASP A 14 -9.73 23.43 7.76
C ASP A 14 -9.26 24.06 6.43
N ARG A 15 -7.95 24.29 6.27
CA ARG A 15 -7.35 24.84 5.04
C ARG A 15 -6.94 23.79 4.02
N LEU A 16 -6.98 22.51 4.38
CA LEU A 16 -6.65 21.44 3.42
C LEU A 16 -7.75 21.37 2.35
N PRO A 17 -7.40 21.29 1.08
CA PRO A 17 -8.39 21.06 0.03
C PRO A 17 -9.05 19.69 0.25
N PRO A 18 -10.33 19.55 -0.12
CA PRO A 18 -10.99 18.25 -0.07
C PRO A 18 -10.20 17.21 -0.89
N TYR A 19 -10.08 16.02 -0.34
CA TYR A 19 -9.39 14.92 -1.06
C TYR A 19 -10.24 14.49 -2.25
N VAL A 20 -9.68 14.61 -3.46
CA VAL A 20 -10.43 14.43 -4.72
C VAL A 20 -11.12 13.06 -4.83
N PHE A 21 -10.52 12.01 -4.30
CA PHE A 21 -11.14 10.68 -4.31
C PHE A 21 -12.37 10.57 -3.41
N ASN A 22 -12.47 11.36 -2.34
CA ASN A 22 -13.68 11.43 -1.51
C ASN A 22 -14.80 12.08 -2.31
N ILE A 23 -14.52 13.18 -3.01
CA ILE A 23 -15.49 13.88 -3.87
C ILE A 23 -16.03 12.91 -4.94
N THR A 24 -15.15 12.22 -5.65
CA THR A 24 -15.56 11.25 -6.68
C THR A 24 -16.35 10.08 -6.11
N ALA A 25 -15.99 9.59 -4.92
CA ALA A 25 -16.72 8.54 -4.24
C ALA A 25 -18.15 8.98 -3.87
N GLU A 26 -18.32 10.19 -3.33
CA GLU A 26 -19.62 10.76 -2.98
C GLU A 26 -20.50 10.93 -4.22
N LEU A 27 -19.96 11.46 -5.32
CA LEU A 27 -20.68 11.63 -6.59
C LEU A 27 -21.14 10.27 -7.15
N LYS A 28 -20.27 9.26 -7.16
CA LYS A 28 -20.63 7.89 -7.57
C LYS A 28 -21.74 7.31 -6.71
N MET A 29 -21.63 7.44 -5.40
CA MET A 29 -22.65 6.91 -4.48
C MET A 29 -23.99 7.64 -4.66
N ALA A 30 -23.98 8.94 -4.88
CA ALA A 30 -25.19 9.70 -5.16
C ALA A 30 -25.85 9.28 -6.48
N ALA A 31 -25.08 9.05 -7.53
CA ALA A 31 -25.57 8.59 -8.82
C ALA A 31 -26.16 7.16 -8.72
N ARG A 32 -25.48 6.24 -8.06
CA ARG A 32 -26.00 4.87 -7.81
C ARG A 32 -27.32 4.87 -7.03
N ARG A 33 -27.46 5.75 -6.03
CA ARG A 33 -28.72 5.88 -5.27
C ARG A 33 -29.89 6.36 -6.15
N ARG A 34 -29.61 7.08 -7.24
CA ARG A 34 -30.61 7.47 -8.24
C ARG A 34 -30.92 6.36 -9.25
N GLY A 35 -30.26 5.21 -9.15
CA GLY A 35 -30.43 4.09 -10.07
C GLY A 35 -29.60 4.19 -11.36
N GLU A 36 -28.63 5.10 -11.42
CA GLU A 36 -27.76 5.24 -12.59
C GLU A 36 -26.74 4.10 -12.64
N ASP A 37 -26.52 3.54 -13.83
CA ASP A 37 -25.46 2.55 -14.10
C ASP A 37 -24.12 3.30 -14.30
N ILE A 38 -23.23 3.19 -13.30
CA ILE A 38 -21.97 3.93 -13.27
C ILE A 38 -20.80 3.02 -13.63
N ILE A 39 -20.13 3.35 -14.73
CA ILE A 39 -18.83 2.79 -15.10
C ILE A 39 -17.75 3.63 -14.45
N ASP A 40 -17.02 3.03 -13.50
CA ASP A 40 -16.00 3.73 -12.70
C ASP A 40 -14.61 3.59 -13.33
N LEU A 41 -14.14 4.66 -13.94
CA LEU A 41 -12.78 4.79 -14.50
C LEU A 41 -11.88 5.74 -13.66
N SER A 42 -12.28 6.08 -12.45
CA SER A 42 -11.59 7.09 -11.63
C SER A 42 -10.27 6.61 -11.03
N MET A 43 -10.08 5.31 -10.87
CA MET A 43 -8.85 4.75 -10.28
C MET A 43 -8.49 3.44 -10.98
N GLY A 44 -7.23 3.33 -11.42
CA GLY A 44 -6.66 2.05 -11.85
C GLY A 44 -6.40 1.16 -10.64
N ASN A 45 -7.24 0.15 -10.46
CA ASN A 45 -7.07 -0.85 -9.42
C ASN A 45 -7.08 -2.25 -10.05
N PRO A 46 -6.15 -3.15 -9.65
CA PRO A 46 -6.21 -4.53 -10.13
C PRO A 46 -7.58 -5.15 -9.84
N ASP A 47 -8.18 -5.78 -10.82
CA ASP A 47 -9.50 -6.44 -10.74
C ASP A 47 -9.39 -7.95 -10.46
N GLY A 48 -8.22 -8.53 -10.68
CA GLY A 48 -7.94 -9.93 -10.42
C GLY A 48 -7.48 -10.20 -8.97
N PRO A 49 -7.74 -11.41 -8.45
CA PRO A 49 -7.27 -11.81 -7.13
C PRO A 49 -5.75 -12.00 -7.11
N THR A 50 -5.16 -11.81 -5.93
CA THR A 50 -3.75 -12.19 -5.72
C THR A 50 -3.58 -13.69 -5.94
N PRO A 51 -2.52 -14.14 -6.65
CA PRO A 51 -2.27 -15.56 -6.88
C PRO A 51 -2.25 -16.37 -5.57
N PRO A 52 -2.90 -17.55 -5.52
CA PRO A 52 -3.07 -18.33 -4.29
C PRO A 52 -1.76 -18.62 -3.55
N HIS A 53 -0.69 -18.96 -4.26
CA HIS A 53 0.61 -19.25 -3.65
C HIS A 53 1.23 -18.06 -2.90
N ILE A 54 0.90 -16.83 -3.28
CA ILE A 54 1.33 -15.60 -2.59
C ILE A 54 0.52 -15.45 -1.30
N VAL A 55 -0.79 -15.66 -1.37
CA VAL A 55 -1.68 -15.59 -0.20
C VAL A 55 -1.30 -16.66 0.83
N GLU A 56 -1.11 -17.91 0.40
CA GLU A 56 -0.69 -19.02 1.25
C GLU A 56 0.65 -18.73 1.93
N LYS A 57 1.60 -18.15 1.19
CA LYS A 57 2.89 -17.76 1.75
C LYS A 57 2.77 -16.67 2.80
N MET A 58 1.93 -15.68 2.56
CA MET A 58 1.65 -14.60 3.53
C MET A 58 1.04 -15.18 4.81
N VAL A 59 0.02 -16.05 4.69
CA VAL A 59 -0.61 -16.73 5.85
C VAL A 59 0.43 -17.53 6.64
N THR A 60 1.24 -18.34 5.96
CA THR A 60 2.30 -19.15 6.59
C THR A 60 3.29 -18.28 7.37
N VAL A 61 3.69 -17.13 6.81
CA VAL A 61 4.65 -16.23 7.46
C VAL A 61 3.99 -15.49 8.62
N ALA A 62 2.73 -15.04 8.46
CA ALA A 62 2.00 -14.34 9.51
C ALA A 62 1.75 -15.19 10.77
N GLN A 63 1.72 -16.51 10.64
CA GLN A 63 1.58 -17.44 11.77
C GLN A 63 2.89 -17.68 12.55
N ARG A 64 4.01 -17.17 12.07
CA ARG A 64 5.31 -17.34 12.69
C ARG A 64 5.61 -16.17 13.62
N GLU A 65 5.81 -16.45 14.90
CA GLU A 65 6.10 -15.45 15.94
C GLU A 65 7.42 -14.69 15.69
N ASP A 66 8.40 -15.33 15.07
CA ASP A 66 9.70 -14.74 14.74
C ASP A 66 9.65 -13.68 13.62
N THR A 67 8.50 -13.49 13.00
CA THR A 67 8.28 -12.47 11.94
C THR A 67 7.54 -11.22 12.40
N HIS A 68 7.16 -11.13 13.68
CA HIS A 68 6.37 -10.03 14.23
C HIS A 68 7.20 -8.85 14.75
N GLY A 69 8.53 -8.89 14.59
CA GLY A 69 9.43 -7.81 15.00
C GLY A 69 9.44 -6.62 14.06
N TYR A 70 10.28 -5.64 14.38
CA TYR A 70 10.52 -4.51 13.50
C TYR A 70 11.13 -4.95 12.16
N SER A 71 10.72 -4.27 11.08
CA SER A 71 11.34 -4.47 9.77
C SER A 71 12.79 -3.95 9.77
N THR A 72 13.66 -4.61 9.02
CA THR A 72 14.99 -4.06 8.72
C THR A 72 14.88 -2.96 7.67
N SER A 73 15.63 -1.87 7.82
CA SER A 73 15.53 -0.68 6.96
C SER A 73 15.72 -0.96 5.45
N LYS A 74 16.53 -1.97 5.11
CA LYS A 74 16.76 -2.38 3.71
C LYS A 74 15.89 -3.57 3.26
N GLY A 75 15.05 -4.11 4.14
CA GLY A 75 14.40 -5.39 3.94
C GLY A 75 15.28 -6.59 4.30
N ILE A 76 14.66 -7.75 4.50
CA ILE A 76 15.39 -8.95 4.93
C ILE A 76 16.35 -9.45 3.84
N PRO A 77 17.56 -9.94 4.20
CA PRO A 77 18.55 -10.40 3.22
C PRO A 77 18.02 -11.48 2.27
N ARG A 78 17.13 -12.34 2.75
CA ARG A 78 16.52 -13.39 1.93
C ARG A 78 15.70 -12.82 0.77
N LEU A 79 14.94 -11.73 1.01
CA LEU A 79 14.14 -11.08 -0.04
C LEU A 79 15.05 -10.36 -1.03
N ARG A 80 16.07 -9.63 -0.56
CA ARG A 80 17.03 -8.93 -1.44
C ARG A 80 17.77 -9.90 -2.36
N ARG A 81 18.21 -11.06 -1.83
CA ARG A 81 18.80 -12.14 -2.65
C ARG A 81 17.81 -12.75 -3.63
N ALA A 82 16.54 -12.84 -3.28
CA ALA A 82 15.50 -13.31 -4.20
C ALA A 82 15.27 -12.32 -5.35
N ILE A 83 15.30 -11.02 -5.06
CA ILE A 83 15.22 -9.94 -6.07
C ILE A 83 16.40 -10.06 -7.04
N SER A 84 17.63 -10.11 -6.52
CA SER A 84 18.85 -10.27 -7.33
C SER A 84 18.76 -11.48 -8.26
N ARG A 85 18.36 -12.62 -7.73
CA ARG A 85 18.20 -13.86 -8.52
C ARG A 85 17.13 -13.70 -9.60
N TRP A 86 15.98 -13.09 -9.26
CA TRP A 86 14.89 -12.88 -10.21
C TRP A 86 15.32 -11.98 -11.38
N TYR A 87 16.08 -10.91 -11.10
CA TYR A 87 16.61 -10.04 -12.15
C TYR A 87 17.64 -10.76 -13.02
N LYS A 88 18.49 -11.61 -12.43
CA LYS A 88 19.44 -12.43 -13.16
C LYS A 88 18.72 -13.41 -14.11
N ASP A 89 17.75 -14.14 -13.59
CA ASP A 89 17.05 -15.19 -14.32
C ASP A 89 16.13 -14.62 -15.41
N ARG A 90 15.55 -13.42 -15.20
CA ARG A 90 14.56 -12.86 -16.11
C ARG A 90 15.14 -11.90 -17.14
N TYR A 91 16.16 -11.17 -16.77
CA TYR A 91 16.72 -10.08 -17.56
C TYR A 91 18.24 -10.18 -17.80
N GLU A 92 18.90 -11.22 -17.28
CA GLU A 92 20.36 -11.40 -17.32
C GLU A 92 21.13 -10.25 -16.63
N VAL A 93 20.46 -9.53 -15.72
CA VAL A 93 21.05 -8.40 -14.96
C VAL A 93 21.56 -8.91 -13.62
N ASP A 94 22.82 -8.63 -13.33
CA ASP A 94 23.42 -8.87 -12.03
C ASP A 94 23.17 -7.67 -11.12
N ILE A 95 22.57 -7.91 -9.95
CA ILE A 95 22.32 -6.91 -8.89
C ILE A 95 22.97 -7.43 -7.60
N ASP A 96 23.80 -6.61 -6.98
CA ASP A 96 24.31 -6.92 -5.66
C ASP A 96 23.21 -6.72 -4.59
N PRO A 97 22.78 -7.80 -3.92
CA PRO A 97 21.69 -7.72 -2.94
C PRO A 97 22.05 -6.88 -1.69
N GLU A 98 23.33 -6.57 -1.45
CA GLU A 98 23.74 -5.81 -0.27
C GLU A 98 23.83 -4.30 -0.54
N SER A 99 24.20 -3.89 -1.74
CA SER A 99 24.43 -2.49 -2.10
C SER A 99 23.44 -1.92 -3.11
N GLU A 100 22.76 -2.77 -3.93
CA GLU A 100 21.93 -2.33 -5.05
C GLU A 100 20.45 -2.73 -4.91
N ALA A 101 20.05 -3.33 -3.78
CA ALA A 101 18.67 -3.72 -3.53
C ALA A 101 18.16 -3.20 -2.18
N ILE A 102 17.00 -2.54 -2.21
CA ILE A 102 16.25 -2.09 -1.03
C ILE A 102 14.78 -2.47 -1.19
N VAL A 103 14.14 -2.84 -0.10
CA VAL A 103 12.70 -3.12 -0.04
C VAL A 103 11.98 -1.93 0.56
N THR A 104 10.99 -1.41 -0.15
CA THR A 104 10.17 -0.27 0.27
C THR A 104 8.73 -0.69 0.58
N ILE A 105 7.99 0.11 1.34
CA ILE A 105 6.56 -0.10 1.62
C ILE A 105 5.74 0.53 0.48
N GLY A 106 5.77 -0.14 -0.66
CA GLY A 106 5.11 0.33 -1.89
C GLY A 106 5.98 1.27 -2.73
N SER A 107 5.58 1.46 -3.98
CA SER A 107 6.34 2.20 -4.99
C SER A 107 6.43 3.72 -4.75
N LYS A 108 5.58 4.27 -3.88
CA LYS A 108 5.63 5.72 -3.56
C LYS A 108 6.76 6.10 -2.62
N GLU A 109 7.31 5.13 -1.90
CA GLU A 109 8.44 5.34 -1.00
C GLU A 109 9.78 5.27 -1.76
N GLY A 110 9.84 4.47 -2.82
CA GLY A 110 11.01 4.35 -3.71
C GLY A 110 11.06 5.47 -4.73
#